data_d8fbb25e3ebf2944ba2cf218b33f483b
#
_entry.id   d8fbb25e3ebf2944ba2cf218b33f483b
#
_cell.length_a   1.000
_cell.length_b   1.000
_cell.length_c   1.000
_cell.angle_alpha   90.00
_cell.angle_beta   90.00
_cell.angle_gamma   90.00
#
_symmetry.space_group_name_H-M   'P 1'
#
loop_
_entity.id
_entity.type
_entity.pdbx_description
1 polymer ?
#
loop_
_entity_poly.entity_id
_entity_poly.type
_entity_poly.pdbx_seq_one_letter_code
_entity_poly.pdbx_strand_id
1 'polypeptide(L)'
;AQAVAAMLAGKIIALKGIGGFALLCAATNTSALEALRARKNRPTKPFAVMFARLDSVREVAHCNALESALLQSSAAPIVLLSPREDCALPLALLAPKTPYLGAILPYTALHHAIMQSVPFPVVFTSANLSGEPIASDDEQIAALGGIYDMCISHNLPILSAHDDSVVAVVGDSVHCLRRSRGYPLLLPLAHSFARPTLGLGSEQKSAPALGIGASILLAPPVGELSRPLSLARYNQNLAFFAQNFAKSDRAIADLHPRYTSHALAHDYERHTLVQHHYAHTLALMAEHNLSGRVIGAVFDGSGYGQDKTIWGGEILLADTHGFSRAFHMRPLALLGGERAIEQPVRLALALLFEVVGEEALCLIPDCPPNAGDLYALWRKANAPRASSVGRLFDAVCVILCGALRVSYDGECGLMLESLCLSPREWEKEGGAADGLPLCGEVFDYAPLVRGVLAMRAQPRLAASYFVASLAHAVVSAARILREEHGDLPLLLCGGCFCNQKLLAYCKAACEAQGVPFFTHHKLAPTDSSLAVGQAYYGLWNP
;
A
#
# COMPACT_ATOMS: atom_id res chain seq x y z
N ALA A 1 -2.56 35.40 11.02
CA ALA A 1 -1.90 36.46 10.23
C ALA A 1 -0.43 36.12 9.92
N GLN A 2 0.43 35.85 10.94
CA GLN A 2 1.87 35.59 10.72
C GLN A 2 2.14 34.34 9.83
N ALA A 3 1.41 33.24 10.06
CA ALA A 3 1.53 32.02 9.25
C ALA A 3 1.17 32.25 7.78
N VAL A 4 0.09 33.01 7.55
CA VAL A 4 -0.34 33.38 6.18
C VAL A 4 0.72 34.22 5.49
N ALA A 5 1.25 35.25 6.18
CA ALA A 5 2.33 36.07 5.66
C ALA A 5 3.60 35.25 5.35
N ALA A 6 3.95 34.28 6.21
CA ALA A 6 5.08 33.39 5.98
C ALA A 6 4.85 32.48 4.75
N MET A 7 3.66 31.89 4.58
CA MET A 7 3.36 31.07 3.38
C MET A 7 3.34 31.91 2.10
N LEU A 8 2.84 33.15 2.13
CA LEU A 8 2.92 34.10 1.02
C LEU A 8 4.37 34.42 0.65
N ALA A 9 5.27 34.45 1.65
CA ALA A 9 6.72 34.61 1.45
C ALA A 9 7.46 33.31 1.07
N GLY A 10 6.74 32.23 0.74
CA GLY A 10 7.30 30.95 0.33
C GLY A 10 7.91 30.11 1.46
N LYS A 11 7.54 30.39 2.72
CA LYS A 11 8.04 29.65 3.88
C LYS A 11 7.24 28.36 4.13
N ILE A 12 7.89 27.39 4.78
CA ILE A 12 7.31 26.12 5.22
C ILE A 12 6.87 26.28 6.68
N ILE A 13 5.62 25.91 6.95
CA ILE A 13 5.01 26.02 8.29
C ILE A 13 4.81 24.61 8.86
N ALA A 14 5.21 24.38 10.10
CA ALA A 14 4.76 23.24 10.90
C ALA A 14 3.49 23.64 11.67
N LEU A 15 2.43 22.86 11.57
CA LEU A 15 1.14 23.10 12.22
C LEU A 15 0.75 21.90 13.07
N LYS A 16 0.50 22.11 14.36
CA LYS A 16 -0.05 21.08 15.25
C LYS A 16 -1.50 20.79 14.90
N GLY A 17 -1.77 19.56 14.49
CA GLY A 17 -3.11 19.03 14.21
C GLY A 17 -3.65 18.20 15.37
N ILE A 18 -4.69 17.40 15.11
CA ILE A 18 -5.30 16.50 16.12
C ILE A 18 -4.56 15.17 16.25
N GLY A 19 -3.87 14.69 15.20
CA GLY A 19 -3.13 13.42 15.19
C GLY A 19 -1.62 13.58 15.11
N GLY A 20 -1.10 14.78 14.94
CA GLY A 20 0.32 15.06 14.76
C GLY A 20 0.54 16.43 14.16
N PHE A 21 1.80 16.78 13.94
CA PHE A 21 2.18 17.98 13.22
C PHE A 21 2.19 17.75 11.71
N ALA A 22 1.63 18.68 10.96
CA ALA A 22 1.69 18.71 9.50
C ALA A 22 2.64 19.82 9.01
N LEU A 23 3.29 19.60 7.88
CA LEU A 23 4.07 20.60 7.16
C LEU A 23 3.22 21.17 6.03
N LEU A 24 3.18 22.51 5.96
CA LEU A 24 2.38 23.28 5.03
C LEU A 24 3.26 24.24 4.25
N CYS A 25 3.03 24.36 2.94
CA CYS A 25 3.54 25.44 2.09
C CYS A 25 2.58 25.68 0.93
N ALA A 26 2.72 26.82 0.22
CA ALA A 26 1.90 27.09 -0.96
C ALA A 26 2.12 26.01 -2.04
N ALA A 27 1.05 25.33 -2.48
CA ALA A 27 1.13 24.29 -3.50
C ALA A 27 1.44 24.83 -4.91
N THR A 28 1.34 26.14 -5.11
CA THR A 28 1.68 26.87 -6.35
C THR A 28 3.10 27.40 -6.39
N ASN A 29 3.83 27.36 -5.26
CA ASN A 29 5.19 27.91 -5.16
C ASN A 29 6.24 26.79 -5.37
N THR A 30 6.82 26.72 -6.54
CA THR A 30 7.81 25.69 -6.92
C THR A 30 9.05 25.68 -6.03
N SER A 31 9.57 26.85 -5.65
CA SER A 31 10.74 26.95 -4.76
C SER A 31 10.45 26.42 -3.35
N ALA A 32 9.24 26.68 -2.82
CA ALA A 32 8.82 26.13 -1.53
C ALA A 32 8.65 24.60 -1.59
N LEU A 33 8.12 24.09 -2.71
CA LEU A 33 7.98 22.65 -2.93
C LEU A 33 9.32 21.93 -3.02
N GLU A 34 10.28 22.49 -3.78
CA GLU A 34 11.63 21.96 -3.89
C GLU A 34 12.36 21.99 -2.54
N ALA A 35 12.24 23.09 -1.79
CA ALA A 35 12.80 23.21 -0.44
C ALA A 35 12.19 22.17 0.52
N LEU A 36 10.86 21.96 0.48
CA LEU A 36 10.19 20.97 1.31
C LEU A 36 10.65 19.54 0.96
N ARG A 37 10.77 19.22 -0.34
CA ARG A 37 11.28 17.92 -0.80
C ARG A 37 12.70 17.67 -0.32
N ALA A 38 13.59 18.65 -0.50
CA ALA A 38 14.99 18.56 -0.08
C ALA A 38 15.13 18.40 1.44
N ARG A 39 14.48 19.29 2.23
CA ARG A 39 14.56 19.28 3.70
C ARG A 39 13.95 18.02 4.32
N LYS A 40 12.88 17.48 3.72
CA LYS A 40 12.18 16.27 4.18
C LYS A 40 12.84 14.97 3.68
N ASN A 41 13.86 15.07 2.80
CA ASN A 41 14.44 13.93 2.09
C ASN A 41 13.35 13.05 1.42
N ARG A 42 12.46 13.72 0.66
CA ARG A 42 11.30 13.08 0.02
C ARG A 42 11.29 13.42 -1.48
N PRO A 43 12.16 12.80 -2.30
CA PRO A 43 12.37 13.21 -3.68
C PRO A 43 11.14 13.01 -4.58
N THR A 44 10.45 11.87 -4.49
CA THR A 44 9.38 11.51 -5.43
C THR A 44 8.05 11.18 -4.77
N LYS A 45 8.01 10.78 -3.49
CA LYS A 45 6.75 10.40 -2.84
C LYS A 45 5.73 11.56 -2.89
N PRO A 46 4.46 11.34 -3.37
CA PRO A 46 3.47 12.40 -3.56
C PRO A 46 3.13 13.15 -2.27
N PHE A 47 2.80 14.43 -2.38
CA PHE A 47 2.20 15.24 -1.34
C PHE A 47 0.69 15.30 -1.52
N ALA A 48 -0.06 15.32 -0.42
CA ALA A 48 -1.45 15.73 -0.45
C ALA A 48 -1.55 17.25 -0.49
N VAL A 49 -2.65 17.74 -1.07
CA VAL A 49 -2.95 19.17 -1.19
C VAL A 49 -4.29 19.46 -0.50
N MET A 50 -4.28 20.42 0.42
CA MET A 50 -5.47 20.93 1.07
C MET A 50 -6.06 22.09 0.27
N PHE A 51 -7.35 22.00 -0.03
CA PHE A 51 -8.13 23.00 -0.75
C PHE A 51 -9.12 23.67 0.19
N ALA A 52 -9.43 24.95 -0.01
CA ALA A 52 -10.37 25.68 0.84
C ALA A 52 -11.80 25.12 0.76
N ARG A 53 -12.21 24.63 -0.40
CA ARG A 53 -13.57 24.13 -0.69
C ARG A 53 -13.57 23.15 -1.85
N LEU A 54 -14.66 22.41 -2.02
CA LEU A 54 -14.80 21.40 -3.07
C LEU A 54 -14.68 21.98 -4.48
N ASP A 55 -15.20 23.20 -4.73
CA ASP A 55 -15.13 23.82 -6.05
C ASP A 55 -13.67 24.04 -6.49
N SER A 56 -12.79 24.44 -5.54
CA SER A 56 -11.36 24.58 -5.84
C SER A 56 -10.67 23.25 -6.16
N VAL A 57 -11.19 22.12 -5.66
CA VAL A 57 -10.73 20.79 -6.07
C VAL A 57 -11.13 20.50 -7.51
N ARG A 58 -12.39 20.81 -7.88
CA ARG A 58 -12.94 20.57 -9.22
C ARG A 58 -12.29 21.41 -10.31
N GLU A 59 -11.67 22.54 -9.95
CA GLU A 59 -10.88 23.36 -10.87
C GLU A 59 -9.61 22.63 -11.36
N VAL A 60 -9.05 21.71 -10.57
CA VAL A 60 -7.75 21.08 -10.85
C VAL A 60 -7.82 19.55 -11.04
N ALA A 61 -8.90 18.90 -10.62
CA ALA A 61 -9.07 17.46 -10.70
C ALA A 61 -10.50 17.05 -11.05
N HIS A 62 -10.64 15.90 -11.71
CA HIS A 62 -11.94 15.25 -11.88
C HIS A 62 -12.39 14.73 -10.52
N CYS A 63 -13.65 15.00 -10.17
CA CYS A 63 -14.20 14.62 -8.87
C CYS A 63 -15.67 14.21 -9.05
N ASN A 64 -15.93 12.92 -8.96
CA ASN A 64 -17.29 12.36 -9.10
C ASN A 64 -18.12 12.57 -7.81
N ALA A 65 -19.37 12.11 -7.80
CA ALA A 65 -20.28 12.29 -6.69
C ALA A 65 -19.79 11.59 -5.41
N LEU A 66 -19.24 10.37 -5.51
CA LEU A 66 -18.74 9.60 -4.38
C LEU A 66 -17.45 10.22 -3.80
N GLU A 67 -16.52 10.63 -4.66
CA GLU A 67 -15.29 11.34 -4.26
C GLU A 67 -15.63 12.68 -3.59
N SER A 68 -16.62 13.42 -4.11
CA SER A 68 -17.12 14.66 -3.52
C SER A 68 -17.71 14.42 -2.12
N ALA A 69 -18.48 13.34 -1.95
CA ALA A 69 -19.05 12.96 -0.66
C ALA A 69 -17.96 12.56 0.35
N LEU A 70 -16.92 11.85 -0.08
CA LEU A 70 -15.77 11.49 0.77
C LEU A 70 -15.00 12.73 1.24
N LEU A 71 -14.68 13.65 0.35
CA LEU A 71 -14.01 14.91 0.69
C LEU A 71 -14.78 15.74 1.71
N GLN A 72 -16.12 15.78 1.60
CA GLN A 72 -17.01 16.54 2.49
C GLN A 72 -17.46 15.76 3.73
N SER A 73 -17.07 14.48 3.86
CA SER A 73 -17.45 13.67 5.02
C SER A 73 -16.77 14.15 6.31
N SER A 74 -17.33 13.78 7.45
CA SER A 74 -16.71 14.05 8.76
C SER A 74 -15.36 13.38 8.95
N ALA A 75 -15.09 12.31 8.21
CA ALA A 75 -13.80 11.63 8.17
C ALA A 75 -12.72 12.48 7.46
N ALA A 76 -13.12 13.34 6.52
CA ALA A 76 -12.25 14.21 5.72
C ALA A 76 -10.93 13.53 5.31
N PRO A 77 -10.95 12.39 4.59
CA PRO A 77 -9.75 11.70 4.19
C PRO A 77 -9.02 12.45 3.07
N ILE A 78 -7.78 12.04 2.81
CA ILE A 78 -7.12 12.32 1.54
C ILE A 78 -7.77 11.43 0.49
N VAL A 79 -8.38 12.03 -0.54
CA VAL A 79 -8.97 11.34 -1.68
C VAL A 79 -8.04 11.44 -2.87
N LEU A 80 -7.68 10.29 -3.48
CA LEU A 80 -6.86 10.26 -4.69
C LEU A 80 -7.73 10.53 -5.91
N LEU A 81 -7.46 11.62 -6.60
CA LEU A 81 -8.23 12.12 -7.75
C LEU A 81 -7.37 12.18 -9.00
N SER A 82 -7.96 11.96 -10.17
CA SER A 82 -7.29 12.17 -11.46
C SER A 82 -7.21 13.66 -11.76
N PRO A 83 -6.01 14.25 -11.93
CA PRO A 83 -5.86 15.64 -12.32
C PRO A 83 -6.52 15.92 -13.67
N ARG A 84 -6.99 17.14 -13.87
CA ARG A 84 -7.44 17.62 -15.19
C ARG A 84 -6.23 17.86 -16.10
N GLU A 85 -6.42 17.77 -17.39
CA GLU A 85 -5.35 18.06 -18.37
C GLU A 85 -4.86 19.51 -18.29
N ASP A 86 -5.76 20.44 -17.96
CA ASP A 86 -5.52 21.88 -17.80
C ASP A 86 -5.15 22.28 -16.35
N CYS A 87 -4.76 21.32 -15.50
CA CYS A 87 -4.41 21.56 -14.11
C CYS A 87 -3.23 22.54 -13.99
N ALA A 88 -3.47 23.70 -13.35
CA ALA A 88 -2.47 24.74 -13.19
C ALA A 88 -1.44 24.46 -12.08
N LEU A 89 -1.60 23.41 -11.28
CA LEU A 89 -0.68 23.04 -10.21
C LEU A 89 0.58 22.35 -10.77
N PRO A 90 1.75 22.55 -10.16
CA PRO A 90 3.02 21.93 -10.56
C PRO A 90 3.04 20.43 -10.18
N LEU A 91 2.27 19.61 -10.90
CA LEU A 91 2.09 18.17 -10.61
C LEU A 91 3.41 17.40 -10.57
N ALA A 92 4.39 17.79 -11.39
CA ALA A 92 5.73 17.19 -11.37
C ALA A 92 6.44 17.33 -10.02
N LEU A 93 6.08 18.37 -9.22
CA LEU A 93 6.59 18.58 -7.87
C LEU A 93 5.62 18.11 -6.79
N LEU A 94 4.31 18.10 -7.01
CA LEU A 94 3.31 17.68 -6.03
C LEU A 94 3.13 16.16 -6.01
N ALA A 95 2.98 15.55 -7.18
CA ALA A 95 2.65 14.14 -7.35
C ALA A 95 3.47 13.52 -8.51
N PRO A 96 4.82 13.54 -8.43
CA PRO A 96 5.66 13.02 -9.52
C PRO A 96 5.40 11.52 -9.73
N LYS A 97 5.40 11.11 -10.99
CA LYS A 97 5.32 9.71 -11.41
C LYS A 97 4.05 8.96 -10.93
N THR A 98 2.97 9.67 -10.65
CA THR A 98 1.67 9.07 -10.30
C THR A 98 0.56 9.73 -11.09
N PRO A 99 -0.52 8.99 -11.45
CA PRO A 99 -1.65 9.57 -12.15
C PRO A 99 -2.63 10.31 -11.22
N TYR A 100 -2.32 10.41 -9.93
CA TYR A 100 -3.26 10.93 -8.93
C TYR A 100 -2.71 12.11 -8.16
N LEU A 101 -3.61 13.06 -7.86
CA LEU A 101 -3.43 14.12 -6.88
C LEU A 101 -4.21 13.76 -5.61
N GLY A 102 -3.54 13.70 -4.47
CA GLY A 102 -4.22 13.55 -3.17
C GLY A 102 -4.83 14.87 -2.73
N ALA A 103 -6.16 14.97 -2.71
CA ALA A 103 -6.89 16.15 -2.25
C ALA A 103 -7.49 15.93 -0.86
N ILE A 104 -7.49 16.98 -0.02
CA ILE A 104 -8.12 16.98 1.31
C ILE A 104 -8.79 18.34 1.56
N LEU A 105 -9.89 18.35 2.33
CA LEU A 105 -10.53 19.57 2.80
C LEU A 105 -10.17 19.86 4.27
N PRO A 106 -10.31 21.11 4.73
CA PRO A 106 -10.10 21.50 6.12
C PRO A 106 -11.01 20.72 7.08
N TYR A 107 -10.45 20.20 8.17
CA TYR A 107 -11.18 19.42 9.18
C TYR A 107 -10.96 19.90 10.62
N THR A 108 -10.20 20.97 10.81
CA THR A 108 -10.04 21.66 12.10
C THR A 108 -10.29 23.16 11.96
N ALA A 109 -10.62 23.82 13.06
CA ALA A 109 -10.79 25.28 13.07
C ALA A 109 -9.54 26.03 12.56
N LEU A 110 -8.32 25.53 12.89
CA LEU A 110 -7.06 26.11 12.40
C LEU A 110 -6.91 25.94 10.89
N HIS A 111 -7.27 24.78 10.34
CA HIS A 111 -7.23 24.56 8.89
C HIS A 111 -8.20 25.51 8.18
N HIS A 112 -9.43 25.65 8.67
CA HIS A 112 -10.40 26.59 8.09
C HIS A 112 -9.91 28.05 8.16
N ALA A 113 -9.37 28.48 9.31
CA ALA A 113 -8.85 29.84 9.46
C ALA A 113 -7.67 30.12 8.50
N ILE A 114 -6.77 29.17 8.31
CA ILE A 114 -5.66 29.30 7.34
C ILE A 114 -6.21 29.33 5.92
N MET A 115 -7.03 28.36 5.54
CA MET A 115 -7.51 28.20 4.16
C MET A 115 -8.43 29.31 3.70
N GLN A 116 -9.12 29.99 4.61
CA GLN A 116 -9.89 31.21 4.32
C GLN A 116 -9.01 32.45 4.11
N SER A 117 -7.77 32.41 4.58
CA SER A 117 -6.86 33.55 4.58
C SER A 117 -5.79 33.49 3.48
N VAL A 118 -5.64 32.35 2.80
CA VAL A 118 -4.67 32.18 1.68
C VAL A 118 -5.42 32.05 0.35
N PRO A 119 -4.87 32.64 -0.75
CA PRO A 119 -5.53 32.61 -2.06
C PRO A 119 -5.14 31.40 -2.91
N PHE A 120 -4.49 30.39 -2.33
CA PHE A 120 -3.93 29.21 -3.04
C PHE A 120 -4.18 27.93 -2.23
N PRO A 121 -4.19 26.75 -2.89
CA PRO A 121 -4.15 25.47 -2.20
C PRO A 121 -2.78 25.26 -1.52
N VAL A 122 -2.79 24.46 -0.45
CA VAL A 122 -1.65 24.30 0.46
C VAL A 122 -1.22 22.83 0.48
N VAL A 123 0.07 22.55 0.32
CA VAL A 123 0.61 21.20 0.62
C VAL A 123 0.28 20.84 2.06
N PHE A 124 -0.14 19.60 2.25
CA PHE A 124 -0.46 19.06 3.56
C PHE A 124 0.21 17.68 3.72
N THR A 125 1.31 17.63 4.47
CA THR A 125 2.06 16.38 4.69
C THR A 125 2.50 16.25 6.14
N SER A 126 2.62 15.01 6.64
CA SER A 126 3.08 14.73 8.02
C SER A 126 4.44 15.36 8.32
N ALA A 127 4.63 15.91 9.51
CA ALA A 127 5.94 16.36 9.99
C ALA A 127 6.74 15.16 10.53
N ASN A 128 7.62 14.63 9.71
CA ASN A 128 8.53 13.53 10.02
C ASN A 128 9.66 13.47 8.99
N LEU A 129 10.73 12.79 9.30
CA LEU A 129 11.66 12.29 8.29
C LEU A 129 11.04 11.08 7.56
N SER A 130 11.54 10.77 6.37
CA SER A 130 11.03 9.63 5.60
C SER A 130 11.18 8.32 6.38
N GLY A 131 10.06 7.58 6.55
CA GLY A 131 10.02 6.32 7.27
C GLY A 131 9.84 6.42 8.80
N GLU A 132 9.94 7.62 9.39
CA GLU A 132 9.64 7.84 10.80
C GLU A 132 8.15 8.12 11.03
N PRO A 133 7.61 7.86 12.24
CA PRO A 133 6.25 8.25 12.59
C PRO A 133 6.11 9.79 12.65
N ILE A 134 4.87 10.26 12.51
CA ILE A 134 4.53 11.69 12.58
C ILE A 134 4.90 12.28 13.95
N ALA A 135 5.49 13.46 13.99
CA ALA A 135 5.76 14.18 15.24
C ALA A 135 4.44 14.54 15.95
N SER A 136 4.35 14.25 17.26
CA SER A 136 3.12 14.39 18.05
C SER A 136 3.27 15.27 19.30
N ASP A 137 4.47 15.70 19.63
CA ASP A 137 4.77 16.57 20.75
C ASP A 137 5.78 17.66 20.38
N ASP A 138 5.96 18.62 21.30
CA ASP A 138 6.80 19.79 21.05
C ASP A 138 8.30 19.43 21.00
N GLU A 139 8.74 18.34 21.64
CA GLU A 139 10.13 17.86 21.59
C GLU A 139 10.43 17.25 20.23
N GLN A 140 9.54 16.38 19.74
CA GLN A 140 9.69 15.73 18.43
C GLN A 140 9.66 16.76 17.30
N ILE A 141 8.78 17.77 17.34
CA ILE A 141 8.76 18.80 16.29
C ILE A 141 9.97 19.72 16.38
N ALA A 142 10.48 20.05 17.57
CA ALA A 142 11.69 20.82 17.74
C ALA A 142 12.92 20.12 17.15
N ALA A 143 13.01 18.79 17.28
CA ALA A 143 14.07 17.98 16.66
C ALA A 143 14.04 18.03 15.12
N LEU A 144 12.91 18.39 14.51
CA LEU A 144 12.73 18.59 13.08
C LEU A 144 12.93 20.06 12.62
N GLY A 145 13.52 20.91 13.47
CA GLY A 145 13.62 22.37 13.24
C GLY A 145 14.29 22.81 11.94
N GLY A 146 15.06 21.92 11.28
CA GLY A 146 15.65 22.19 9.96
C GLY A 146 14.68 22.04 8.78
N ILE A 147 13.47 21.48 8.99
CA ILE A 147 12.52 21.16 7.92
C ILE A 147 11.55 22.33 7.68
N TYR A 148 11.20 23.09 8.71
CA TYR A 148 10.24 24.19 8.65
C TYR A 148 10.85 25.52 9.05
N ASP A 149 10.19 26.63 8.68
CA ASP A 149 10.63 27.99 8.98
C ASP A 149 9.84 28.61 10.16
N MET A 150 8.64 28.12 10.43
CA MET A 150 7.77 28.58 11.52
C MET A 150 6.96 27.39 12.05
N CYS A 151 6.74 27.34 13.37
CA CYS A 151 5.87 26.35 14.00
C CYS A 151 4.66 27.05 14.66
N ILE A 152 3.48 26.46 14.45
CA ILE A 152 2.24 26.84 15.12
C ILE A 152 1.83 25.65 15.99
N SER A 153 1.84 25.84 17.29
CA SER A 153 1.44 24.84 18.27
C SER A 153 0.27 25.36 19.13
N HIS A 154 -0.34 24.46 19.85
CA HIS A 154 -1.36 24.72 20.87
C HIS A 154 -1.14 23.80 22.06
N ASN A 155 -1.75 24.13 23.19
CA ASN A 155 -1.56 23.44 24.48
C ASN A 155 -2.35 22.13 24.63
N LEU A 156 -3.21 21.75 23.67
CA LEU A 156 -3.90 20.46 23.72
C LEU A 156 -2.91 19.32 23.40
N PRO A 157 -2.83 18.28 24.25
CA PRO A 157 -1.98 17.13 23.96
C PRO A 157 -2.55 16.26 22.83
N ILE A 158 -1.68 15.65 22.05
CA ILE A 158 -2.05 14.61 21.10
C ILE A 158 -1.96 13.28 21.85
N LEU A 159 -3.12 12.69 22.17
CA LEU A 159 -3.19 11.44 22.94
C LEU A 159 -2.87 10.22 22.10
N SER A 160 -3.24 10.21 20.82
CA SER A 160 -2.97 9.15 19.89
C SER A 160 -2.47 9.76 18.58
N ALA A 161 -1.21 9.52 18.28
CA ALA A 161 -0.61 10.01 17.05
C ALA A 161 -1.02 9.16 15.86
N HIS A 162 -1.47 9.80 14.77
CA HIS A 162 -1.92 9.12 13.56
C HIS A 162 -1.85 10.04 12.35
N ASP A 163 -1.60 9.44 11.20
CA ASP A 163 -1.65 10.10 9.90
C ASP A 163 -3.09 10.32 9.42
N ASP A 164 -3.26 11.03 8.30
CA ASP A 164 -4.53 11.11 7.61
C ASP A 164 -4.82 9.83 6.86
N SER A 165 -6.10 9.43 6.82
CA SER A 165 -6.56 8.33 5.98
C SER A 165 -6.43 8.68 4.50
N VAL A 166 -6.16 7.68 3.66
CA VAL A 166 -6.09 7.81 2.21
C VAL A 166 -7.07 6.83 1.59
N VAL A 167 -7.91 7.34 0.71
CA VAL A 167 -8.92 6.55 0.01
C VAL A 167 -8.87 6.83 -1.49
N ALA A 168 -9.37 5.88 -2.26
CA ALA A 168 -9.58 6.00 -3.70
C ALA A 168 -10.96 5.44 -4.07
N VAL A 169 -11.49 5.82 -5.21
CA VAL A 169 -12.71 5.25 -5.79
C VAL A 169 -12.33 4.45 -7.03
N VAL A 170 -12.65 3.15 -7.04
CA VAL A 170 -12.42 2.26 -8.17
C VAL A 170 -13.75 1.68 -8.62
N GLY A 171 -14.22 2.10 -9.79
CA GLY A 171 -15.61 1.89 -10.21
C GLY A 171 -16.56 2.63 -9.27
N ASP A 172 -17.51 1.90 -8.68
CA ASP A 172 -18.52 2.44 -7.75
C ASP A 172 -18.18 2.16 -6.28
N SER A 173 -16.94 1.77 -5.99
CA SER A 173 -16.53 1.33 -4.65
C SER A 173 -15.43 2.21 -4.07
N VAL A 174 -15.53 2.50 -2.76
CA VAL A 174 -14.47 3.15 -1.99
C VAL A 174 -13.45 2.11 -1.54
N HIS A 175 -12.17 2.39 -1.77
CA HIS A 175 -11.05 1.58 -1.30
C HIS A 175 -10.20 2.37 -0.31
N CYS A 176 -10.01 1.83 0.88
CA CYS A 176 -9.16 2.40 1.90
C CYS A 176 -7.72 1.97 1.64
N LEU A 177 -6.84 2.89 1.23
CA LEU A 177 -5.42 2.62 0.98
C LEU A 177 -4.57 2.81 2.23
N ARG A 178 -4.99 3.68 3.13
CA ARG A 178 -4.45 3.86 4.48
C ARG A 178 -5.58 4.20 5.44
N ARG A 179 -5.81 3.35 6.43
CA ARG A 179 -6.79 3.58 7.48
C ARG A 179 -6.13 4.27 8.67
N SER A 180 -6.61 5.44 9.03
CA SER A 180 -6.11 6.21 10.16
C SER A 180 -7.17 7.23 10.62
N ARG A 181 -6.86 8.53 10.70
CA ARG A 181 -7.78 9.56 11.16
C ARG A 181 -9.12 9.54 10.41
N GLY A 182 -10.21 9.68 11.17
CA GLY A 182 -11.58 9.82 10.66
C GLY A 182 -12.28 8.50 10.37
N TYR A 183 -11.57 7.37 10.35
CA TYR A 183 -12.16 6.05 10.15
C TYR A 183 -12.26 5.30 11.48
N PRO A 184 -13.39 4.64 11.78
CA PRO A 184 -13.55 3.88 13.01
C PRO A 184 -12.46 2.82 13.16
N LEU A 185 -11.93 2.71 14.37
CA LEU A 185 -10.94 1.68 14.72
C LEU A 185 -11.62 0.35 15.16
N LEU A 186 -12.94 0.26 15.03
CA LEU A 186 -13.75 -0.88 15.42
C LEU A 186 -14.29 -1.60 14.19
N LEU A 187 -14.00 -2.89 14.08
CA LEU A 187 -14.59 -3.78 13.09
C LEU A 187 -15.59 -4.73 13.79
N PRO A 188 -16.91 -4.58 13.57
CA PRO A 188 -17.90 -5.46 14.16
C PRO A 188 -17.88 -6.84 13.48
N LEU A 189 -18.05 -7.89 14.27
CA LEU A 189 -18.06 -9.29 13.82
C LEU A 189 -19.40 -9.96 14.15
N ALA A 190 -19.73 -11.01 13.39
CA ALA A 190 -20.91 -11.86 13.63
C ALA A 190 -20.72 -12.80 14.84
N HIS A 191 -19.46 -13.07 15.24
CA HIS A 191 -19.11 -13.98 16.33
C HIS A 191 -18.30 -13.27 17.39
N SER A 192 -18.35 -13.80 18.62
CA SER A 192 -17.65 -13.21 19.78
C SER A 192 -16.42 -14.00 20.17
N PHE A 193 -15.37 -13.29 20.50
CA PHE A 193 -14.16 -13.87 21.10
C PHE A 193 -14.49 -14.49 22.48
N ALA A 194 -14.03 -15.71 22.71
CA ALA A 194 -14.13 -16.35 24.02
C ALA A 194 -13.20 -15.68 25.05
N ARG A 195 -12.13 -15.05 24.59
CA ARG A 195 -11.14 -14.27 25.38
C ARG A 195 -10.52 -13.17 24.54
N PRO A 196 -10.01 -12.09 25.17
CA PRO A 196 -9.25 -11.08 24.44
C PRO A 196 -8.06 -11.71 23.72
N THR A 197 -7.87 -11.34 22.45
CA THR A 197 -6.79 -11.88 21.61
C THR A 197 -6.11 -10.75 20.85
N LEU A 198 -4.78 -10.65 20.98
CA LEU A 198 -3.99 -9.66 20.25
C LEU A 198 -3.51 -10.21 18.91
N GLY A 199 -3.69 -9.44 17.84
CA GLY A 199 -2.91 -9.56 16.61
C GLY A 199 -1.79 -8.55 16.65
N LEU A 200 -0.54 -8.99 16.45
CA LEU A 200 0.63 -8.13 16.55
C LEU A 200 1.10 -7.56 15.19
N GLY A 201 0.50 -8.01 14.07
CA GLY A 201 0.84 -7.54 12.72
C GLY A 201 2.18 -8.08 12.23
N SER A 202 2.80 -7.29 11.35
CA SER A 202 4.12 -7.58 10.74
C SER A 202 5.17 -6.56 11.18
N GLU A 203 6.29 -6.47 10.45
CA GLU A 203 7.37 -5.51 10.70
C GLU A 203 7.07 -4.13 10.09
N GLN A 204 6.52 -4.10 8.85
CA GLN A 204 6.27 -2.86 8.12
C GLN A 204 4.82 -2.41 8.25
N LYS A 205 4.59 -1.09 8.23
CA LYS A 205 3.25 -0.49 8.35
C LYS A 205 2.45 -1.08 9.53
N SER A 206 3.15 -1.47 10.58
CA SER A 206 2.60 -2.29 11.67
C SER A 206 1.54 -1.56 12.47
N ALA A 207 0.49 -2.27 12.83
CA ALA A 207 -0.59 -1.82 13.69
C ALA A 207 -1.07 -3.00 14.53
N PRO A 208 -1.11 -2.94 15.88
CA PRO A 208 -1.70 -4.01 16.66
C PRO A 208 -3.23 -3.96 16.59
N ALA A 209 -3.86 -5.13 16.74
CA ALA A 209 -5.30 -5.27 16.84
C ALA A 209 -5.70 -6.08 18.08
N LEU A 210 -6.83 -5.71 18.70
CA LEU A 210 -7.39 -6.43 19.84
C LEU A 210 -8.77 -6.98 19.48
N GLY A 211 -8.90 -8.31 19.43
CA GLY A 211 -10.17 -9.02 19.36
C GLY A 211 -10.81 -9.10 20.75
N ILE A 212 -12.01 -8.54 20.90
CA ILE A 212 -12.75 -8.54 22.17
C ILE A 212 -14.27 -8.51 21.94
N GLY A 213 -15.02 -9.31 22.65
CA GLY A 213 -16.46 -9.45 22.41
C GLY A 213 -16.74 -9.77 20.95
N ALA A 214 -17.71 -9.13 20.33
CA ALA A 214 -18.03 -9.28 18.92
C ALA A 214 -17.34 -8.22 18.05
N SER A 215 -16.05 -7.91 18.31
CA SER A 215 -15.36 -6.84 17.59
C SER A 215 -13.85 -7.03 17.55
N ILE A 216 -13.21 -6.42 16.55
CA ILE A 216 -11.76 -6.20 16.52
C ILE A 216 -11.50 -4.70 16.54
N LEU A 217 -10.71 -4.26 17.53
CA LEU A 217 -10.16 -2.91 17.61
C LEU A 217 -8.82 -2.88 16.87
N LEU A 218 -8.62 -1.94 15.95
CA LEU A 218 -7.36 -1.76 15.25
C LEU A 218 -6.73 -0.43 15.63
N ALA A 219 -5.50 -0.44 16.10
CA ALA A 219 -4.74 0.76 16.37
C ALA A 219 -4.28 1.46 15.07
N PRO A 220 -3.93 2.76 15.13
CA PRO A 220 -3.26 3.43 14.00
C PRO A 220 -1.92 2.76 13.64
N PRO A 221 -1.58 2.66 12.35
CA PRO A 221 -0.29 2.14 11.93
C PRO A 221 0.85 3.06 12.35
N VAL A 222 1.98 2.47 12.76
CA VAL A 222 3.13 3.20 13.32
C VAL A 222 4.36 3.22 12.40
N GLY A 223 4.35 2.50 11.31
CA GLY A 223 5.50 2.36 10.40
C GLY A 223 6.26 1.05 10.65
N GLU A 224 7.58 1.09 10.55
CA GLU A 224 8.46 -0.07 10.67
C GLU A 224 8.91 -0.27 12.13
N LEU A 225 8.70 -1.46 12.70
CA LEU A 225 8.96 -1.74 14.12
C LEU A 225 10.44 -1.80 14.49
N SER A 226 11.33 -2.05 13.53
CA SER A 226 12.78 -1.97 13.74
C SER A 226 13.27 -0.56 14.14
N ARG A 227 12.43 0.48 13.93
CA ARG A 227 12.72 1.86 14.29
C ARG A 227 12.29 2.17 15.73
N PRO A 228 13.18 2.74 16.57
CA PRO A 228 12.88 2.95 18.00
C PRO A 228 11.61 3.78 18.26
N LEU A 229 11.38 4.86 17.48
CA LEU A 229 10.19 5.71 17.65
C LEU A 229 8.90 4.96 17.25
N SER A 230 8.94 4.15 16.19
CA SER A 230 7.81 3.32 15.79
C SER A 230 7.49 2.26 16.85
N LEU A 231 8.52 1.58 17.37
CA LEU A 231 8.36 0.58 18.43
C LEU A 231 7.81 1.19 19.73
N ALA A 232 8.32 2.36 20.13
CA ALA A 232 7.80 3.08 21.30
C ALA A 232 6.30 3.40 21.15
N ARG A 233 5.88 3.88 19.98
CA ARG A 233 4.47 4.18 19.70
C ARG A 233 3.62 2.92 19.60
N TYR A 234 4.16 1.85 19.02
CA TYR A 234 3.50 0.54 19.00
C TYR A 234 3.20 0.05 20.41
N ASN A 235 4.18 0.12 21.32
CA ASN A 235 4.02 -0.24 22.73
C ASN A 235 3.02 0.65 23.45
N GLN A 236 2.93 1.96 23.11
CA GLN A 236 1.88 2.85 23.62
C GLN A 236 0.49 2.39 23.17
N ASN A 237 0.32 1.94 21.92
CA ASN A 237 -0.94 1.38 21.43
C ASN A 237 -1.33 0.09 22.19
N LEU A 238 -0.38 -0.82 22.43
CA LEU A 238 -0.62 -2.02 23.26
C LEU A 238 -1.02 -1.67 24.69
N ALA A 239 -0.32 -0.71 25.30
CA ALA A 239 -0.64 -0.22 26.64
C ALA A 239 -2.04 0.43 26.68
N PHE A 240 -2.40 1.19 25.65
CA PHE A 240 -3.73 1.79 25.53
C PHE A 240 -4.83 0.72 25.48
N PHE A 241 -4.64 -0.36 24.72
CA PHE A 241 -5.60 -1.48 24.70
C PHE A 241 -5.73 -2.12 26.07
N ALA A 242 -4.60 -2.41 26.74
CA ALA A 242 -4.60 -3.06 28.05
C ALA A 242 -5.25 -2.22 29.17
N GLN A 243 -5.10 -0.89 29.10
CA GLN A 243 -5.64 0.04 30.10
C GLN A 243 -7.12 0.36 29.87
N ASN A 244 -7.58 0.49 28.61
CA ASN A 244 -8.90 1.02 28.31
C ASN A 244 -9.91 -0.05 27.89
N PHE A 245 -9.47 -1.25 27.49
CA PHE A 245 -10.35 -2.32 27.04
C PHE A 245 -10.11 -3.63 27.78
N ALA A 246 -9.04 -4.36 27.48
CA ALA A 246 -8.70 -5.59 28.15
C ALA A 246 -7.21 -5.93 28.03
N LYS A 247 -6.65 -6.56 29.05
CA LYS A 247 -5.39 -7.29 28.93
C LYS A 247 -5.64 -8.61 28.24
N SER A 248 -4.73 -9.02 27.37
CA SER A 248 -4.70 -10.33 26.75
C SER A 248 -3.52 -11.14 27.25
N ASP A 249 -3.74 -12.41 27.52
CA ASP A 249 -2.71 -13.43 27.77
C ASP A 249 -2.27 -14.12 26.45
N ARG A 250 -2.93 -13.75 25.33
CA ARG A 250 -2.75 -14.39 24.03
C ARG A 250 -2.37 -13.39 22.96
N ALA A 251 -1.34 -13.73 22.17
CA ALA A 251 -0.90 -12.97 21.01
C ALA A 251 -0.75 -13.85 19.77
N ILE A 252 -1.05 -13.28 18.62
CA ILE A 252 -0.86 -13.90 17.31
C ILE A 252 -0.01 -12.95 16.46
N ALA A 253 1.08 -13.49 15.89
CA ALA A 253 2.06 -12.72 15.13
C ALA A 253 2.37 -13.35 13.78
N ASP A 254 3.14 -12.63 12.97
CA ASP A 254 3.65 -13.12 11.69
C ASP A 254 4.65 -14.27 11.90
N LEU A 255 4.66 -15.19 10.93
CA LEU A 255 5.55 -16.36 10.93
C LEU A 255 7.03 -15.98 10.75
N HIS A 256 7.34 -14.78 10.24
CA HIS A 256 8.71 -14.37 9.91
C HIS A 256 9.62 -14.29 11.16
N PRO A 257 10.69 -15.11 11.26
CA PRO A 257 11.42 -15.29 12.53
C PRO A 257 12.25 -14.06 12.98
N ARG A 258 12.49 -13.11 12.06
CA ARG A 258 13.26 -11.89 12.35
C ARG A 258 12.39 -10.65 12.55
N TYR A 259 11.07 -10.77 12.52
CA TYR A 259 10.20 -9.64 12.79
C TYR A 259 10.13 -9.31 14.29
N THR A 260 10.09 -8.03 14.59
CA THR A 260 9.91 -7.53 15.96
C THR A 260 8.58 -8.02 16.54
N SER A 261 7.51 -8.04 15.74
CA SER A 261 6.21 -8.58 16.15
C SER A 261 6.26 -10.06 16.52
N HIS A 262 7.10 -10.86 15.83
CA HIS A 262 7.35 -12.27 16.17
C HIS A 262 8.05 -12.39 17.53
N ALA A 263 9.08 -11.58 17.78
CA ALA A 263 9.78 -11.58 19.06
C ALA A 263 8.85 -11.17 20.21
N LEU A 264 8.04 -10.12 20.03
CA LEU A 264 7.07 -9.66 21.02
C LEU A 264 6.00 -10.72 21.35
N ALA A 265 5.67 -11.62 20.43
CA ALA A 265 4.70 -12.67 20.70
C ALA A 265 5.14 -13.60 21.84
N HIS A 266 6.44 -13.82 22.01
CA HIS A 266 7.00 -14.67 23.07
C HIS A 266 6.83 -14.10 24.48
N ASP A 267 6.48 -12.83 24.62
CA ASP A 267 6.17 -12.20 25.92
C ASP A 267 4.77 -12.59 26.44
N TYR A 268 3.97 -13.27 25.62
CA TYR A 268 2.62 -13.71 25.98
C TYR A 268 2.60 -15.20 26.34
N GLU A 269 1.83 -15.54 27.36
CA GLU A 269 1.68 -16.92 27.85
C GLU A 269 1.22 -17.89 26.75
N ARG A 270 0.34 -17.38 25.87
CA ARG A 270 -0.16 -18.11 24.71
C ARG A 270 0.18 -17.32 23.46
N HIS A 271 0.97 -17.91 22.58
CA HIS A 271 1.24 -17.29 21.29
C HIS A 271 1.12 -18.27 20.15
N THR A 272 0.76 -17.75 18.98
CA THR A 272 0.62 -18.50 17.75
C THR A 272 1.19 -17.68 16.60
N LEU A 273 1.83 -18.35 15.65
CA LEU A 273 2.38 -17.73 14.46
C LEU A 273 1.50 -18.07 13.27
N VAL A 274 1.10 -17.05 12.51
CA VAL A 274 0.24 -17.18 11.33
C VAL A 274 1.00 -16.73 10.10
N GLN A 275 0.89 -17.49 9.02
CA GLN A 275 1.53 -17.18 7.76
C GLN A 275 0.99 -15.86 7.19
N HIS A 276 1.89 -15.02 6.65
CA HIS A 276 1.64 -13.66 6.22
C HIS A 276 0.47 -13.51 5.24
N HIS A 277 0.48 -14.25 4.13
CA HIS A 277 -0.56 -14.17 3.09
C HIS A 277 -1.89 -14.76 3.54
N TYR A 278 -1.84 -15.75 4.42
CA TYR A 278 -3.05 -16.26 5.07
C TYR A 278 -3.65 -15.20 6.01
N ALA A 279 -2.83 -14.45 6.74
CA ALA A 279 -3.32 -13.33 7.56
C ALA A 279 -3.98 -12.22 6.71
N HIS A 280 -3.46 -11.91 5.50
CA HIS A 280 -4.14 -11.02 4.54
C HIS A 280 -5.50 -11.56 4.13
N THR A 281 -5.61 -12.85 3.80
CA THR A 281 -6.88 -13.49 3.46
C THR A 281 -7.87 -13.42 4.63
N LEU A 282 -7.43 -13.74 5.84
CA LEU A 282 -8.24 -13.66 7.06
C LEU A 282 -8.69 -12.24 7.39
N ALA A 283 -7.87 -11.22 7.12
CA ALA A 283 -8.26 -9.82 7.33
C ALA A 283 -9.45 -9.44 6.44
N LEU A 284 -9.44 -9.87 5.18
CA LEU A 284 -10.56 -9.63 4.27
C LEU A 284 -11.78 -10.49 4.63
N MET A 285 -11.58 -11.72 5.08
CA MET A 285 -12.68 -12.56 5.63
C MET A 285 -13.32 -11.88 6.84
N ALA A 286 -12.53 -11.33 7.77
CA ALA A 286 -13.02 -10.59 8.94
C ALA A 286 -13.85 -9.35 8.53
N GLU A 287 -13.38 -8.59 7.56
CA GLU A 287 -14.07 -7.39 7.07
C GLU A 287 -15.48 -7.69 6.54
N HIS A 288 -15.65 -8.85 5.90
CA HIS A 288 -16.90 -9.28 5.30
C HIS A 288 -17.65 -10.34 6.11
N ASN A 289 -17.18 -10.66 7.33
CA ASN A 289 -17.75 -11.71 8.19
C ASN A 289 -17.87 -13.08 7.50
N LEU A 290 -16.87 -13.47 6.72
CA LEU A 290 -16.80 -14.74 6.03
C LEU A 290 -16.11 -15.78 6.91
N SER A 291 -16.75 -16.94 7.15
CA SER A 291 -16.19 -18.04 7.94
C SER A 291 -16.00 -19.34 7.15
N GLY A 292 -16.62 -19.43 5.97
CA GLY A 292 -16.50 -20.59 5.09
C GLY A 292 -15.21 -20.57 4.27
N ARG A 293 -15.05 -21.60 3.43
CA ARG A 293 -13.92 -21.72 2.51
C ARG A 293 -13.96 -20.63 1.44
N VAL A 294 -12.80 -20.07 1.12
CA VAL A 294 -12.60 -18.98 0.16
C VAL A 294 -11.38 -19.24 -0.72
N ILE A 295 -11.30 -18.54 -1.85
CA ILE A 295 -10.10 -18.44 -2.68
C ILE A 295 -9.45 -17.10 -2.38
N GLY A 296 -8.24 -17.08 -1.84
CA GLY A 296 -7.47 -15.86 -1.59
C GLY A 296 -6.46 -15.62 -2.72
N ALA A 297 -6.66 -14.60 -3.55
CA ALA A 297 -5.62 -14.08 -4.43
C ALA A 297 -4.82 -13.01 -3.67
N VAL A 298 -3.64 -13.38 -3.21
CA VAL A 298 -2.82 -12.55 -2.32
C VAL A 298 -1.61 -12.05 -3.08
N PHE A 299 -1.68 -10.82 -3.60
CA PHE A 299 -0.61 -10.20 -4.35
C PHE A 299 0.08 -9.13 -3.50
N ASP A 300 1.35 -9.37 -3.21
CA ASP A 300 2.11 -8.56 -2.26
C ASP A 300 3.57 -8.36 -2.67
N GLY A 301 4.26 -7.47 -1.95
CA GLY A 301 5.68 -7.19 -2.13
C GLY A 301 6.58 -8.30 -1.61
N SER A 302 6.32 -8.79 -0.40
CA SER A 302 7.05 -9.92 0.20
C SER A 302 6.39 -10.38 1.51
N GLY A 303 6.34 -11.68 1.72
CA GLY A 303 5.97 -12.32 2.97
C GLY A 303 6.71 -13.64 3.15
N TYR A 304 6.84 -14.11 4.37
CA TYR A 304 7.58 -15.33 4.69
C TYR A 304 6.70 -16.56 4.48
N GLY A 305 7.13 -17.46 3.57
CA GLY A 305 6.46 -18.72 3.27
C GLY A 305 6.73 -19.81 4.30
N GLN A 306 5.83 -20.78 4.41
CA GLN A 306 6.01 -21.97 5.25
C GLN A 306 7.20 -22.82 4.80
N ASP A 307 7.53 -22.75 3.51
CA ASP A 307 8.68 -23.38 2.86
C ASP A 307 10.00 -22.59 3.01
N LYS A 308 9.97 -21.54 3.82
CA LYS A 308 11.09 -20.61 4.07
C LYS A 308 11.53 -19.82 2.83
N THR A 309 10.68 -19.76 1.80
CA THR A 309 10.88 -18.91 0.63
C THR A 309 10.13 -17.57 0.80
N ILE A 310 10.39 -16.63 -0.11
CA ILE A 310 9.70 -15.34 -0.13
C ILE A 310 8.48 -15.47 -1.05
N TRP A 311 7.31 -15.29 -0.48
CA TRP A 311 6.03 -15.30 -1.19
C TRP A 311 5.57 -13.88 -1.54
N GLY A 312 4.52 -13.76 -2.39
CA GLY A 312 3.90 -12.48 -2.73
C GLY A 312 3.08 -12.51 -4.02
N GLY A 313 2.81 -13.71 -4.57
CA GLY A 313 1.93 -13.89 -5.73
C GLY A 313 1.21 -15.22 -5.64
N GLU A 314 0.35 -15.35 -4.61
CA GLU A 314 -0.19 -16.61 -4.16
C GLU A 314 -1.69 -16.69 -4.42
N ILE A 315 -2.16 -17.86 -4.80
CA ILE A 315 -3.57 -18.24 -4.77
C ILE A 315 -3.73 -19.29 -3.68
N LEU A 316 -4.46 -18.93 -2.64
CA LEU A 316 -4.69 -19.77 -1.47
C LEU A 316 -6.13 -20.31 -1.49
N LEU A 317 -6.29 -21.58 -1.17
CA LEU A 317 -7.58 -22.13 -0.76
C LEU A 317 -7.60 -22.13 0.77
N ALA A 318 -8.45 -21.30 1.37
CA ALA A 318 -8.37 -20.98 2.79
C ALA A 318 -9.76 -20.99 3.47
N ASP A 319 -9.75 -21.23 4.76
CA ASP A 319 -10.87 -20.97 5.68
C ASP A 319 -10.34 -20.41 7.01
N THR A 320 -11.15 -20.36 8.04
CA THR A 320 -10.77 -19.82 9.34
C THR A 320 -9.84 -20.73 10.16
N HIS A 321 -9.61 -21.97 9.74
CA HIS A 321 -8.81 -22.97 10.46
C HIS A 321 -7.46 -23.24 9.77
N GLY A 322 -7.35 -22.96 8.47
CA GLY A 322 -6.12 -23.20 7.73
C GLY A 322 -6.20 -22.81 6.26
N PHE A 323 -5.13 -23.13 5.55
CA PHE A 323 -5.01 -22.86 4.12
C PHE A 323 -4.14 -23.90 3.43
N SER A 324 -4.33 -24.03 2.11
CA SER A 324 -3.38 -24.65 1.19
C SER A 324 -2.97 -23.65 0.11
N ARG A 325 -1.72 -23.73 -0.34
CA ARG A 325 -1.20 -22.97 -1.46
C ARG A 325 -1.59 -23.69 -2.75
N ALA A 326 -2.64 -23.20 -3.41
CA ALA A 326 -3.14 -23.85 -4.63
C ALA A 326 -2.25 -23.52 -5.85
N PHE A 327 -1.98 -22.22 -6.05
CA PHE A 327 -1.11 -21.77 -7.15
C PHE A 327 -0.22 -20.62 -6.69
N HIS A 328 0.88 -20.40 -7.44
CA HIS A 328 1.78 -19.28 -7.18
C HIS A 328 2.51 -18.82 -8.45
N MET A 329 3.02 -17.59 -8.41
CA MET A 329 3.89 -17.10 -9.49
C MET A 329 5.22 -17.85 -9.51
N ARG A 330 5.77 -18.04 -10.68
CA ARG A 330 7.14 -18.56 -10.86
C ARG A 330 8.11 -17.70 -10.06
N PRO A 331 8.96 -18.31 -9.19
CA PRO A 331 9.86 -17.53 -8.36
C PRO A 331 10.95 -16.80 -9.18
N LEU A 332 11.07 -15.48 -8.96
CA LEU A 332 12.08 -14.59 -9.54
C LEU A 332 13.29 -14.47 -8.62
N ALA A 333 14.51 -14.48 -9.15
CA ALA A 333 15.72 -14.30 -8.38
C ALA A 333 15.90 -12.86 -7.87
N LEU A 334 16.20 -12.70 -6.58
CA LEU A 334 16.53 -11.41 -5.95
C LEU A 334 18.05 -11.21 -5.94
N LEU A 335 18.61 -10.66 -7.02
CA LEU A 335 20.05 -10.48 -7.19
C LEU A 335 20.62 -9.45 -6.20
N GLY A 336 21.21 -9.93 -5.11
CA GLY A 336 21.72 -9.13 -4.00
C GLY A 336 20.74 -9.00 -2.83
N GLY A 337 19.69 -9.85 -2.76
CA GLY A 337 18.73 -9.88 -1.66
C GLY A 337 17.94 -8.57 -1.55
N GLU A 338 17.89 -7.95 -0.37
CA GLU A 338 17.15 -6.71 -0.09
C GLU A 338 17.54 -5.54 -1.00
N ARG A 339 18.80 -5.48 -1.46
CA ARG A 339 19.24 -4.45 -2.43
C ARG A 339 18.48 -4.50 -3.75
N ALA A 340 17.90 -5.64 -4.12
CA ALA A 340 17.08 -5.75 -5.33
C ALA A 340 15.77 -4.96 -5.20
N ILE A 341 15.26 -4.74 -4.00
CA ILE A 341 14.06 -3.94 -3.73
C ILE A 341 14.36 -2.43 -3.90
N GLU A 342 15.51 -1.96 -3.40
CA GLU A 342 15.95 -0.56 -3.54
C GLU A 342 16.43 -0.23 -4.97
N GLN A 343 16.91 -1.25 -5.68
CA GLN A 343 17.48 -1.17 -7.02
C GLN A 343 16.71 -2.12 -7.96
N PRO A 344 15.49 -1.78 -8.39
CA PRO A 344 14.65 -2.67 -9.19
C PRO A 344 15.27 -3.09 -10.52
N VAL A 345 16.30 -2.39 -11.01
CA VAL A 345 17.10 -2.85 -12.16
C VAL A 345 17.68 -4.24 -11.97
N ARG A 346 17.97 -4.66 -10.73
CA ARG A 346 18.45 -6.01 -10.42
C ARG A 346 17.37 -7.07 -10.63
N LEU A 347 16.09 -6.70 -10.35
CA LEU A 347 14.94 -7.56 -10.61
C LEU A 347 14.65 -7.65 -12.11
N ALA A 348 14.73 -6.53 -12.82
CA ALA A 348 14.54 -6.51 -14.26
C ALA A 348 15.60 -7.37 -14.98
N LEU A 349 16.87 -7.25 -14.58
CA LEU A 349 17.93 -8.10 -15.12
C LEU A 349 17.68 -9.57 -14.81
N ALA A 350 17.31 -9.92 -13.57
CA ALA A 350 17.00 -11.30 -13.21
C ALA A 350 15.84 -11.87 -14.04
N LEU A 351 14.77 -11.08 -14.22
CA LEU A 351 13.62 -11.43 -15.03
C LEU A 351 14.00 -11.66 -16.50
N LEU A 352 14.78 -10.75 -17.07
CA LEU A 352 15.22 -10.83 -18.46
C LEU A 352 16.22 -11.96 -18.67
N PHE A 353 17.12 -12.23 -17.73
CA PHE A 353 18.03 -13.38 -17.82
C PHE A 353 17.28 -14.72 -17.92
N GLU A 354 16.13 -14.83 -17.23
CA GLU A 354 15.28 -16.03 -17.31
C GLU A 354 14.51 -16.16 -18.63
N VAL A 355 14.22 -15.04 -19.31
CA VAL A 355 13.35 -15.02 -20.50
C VAL A 355 14.14 -14.97 -21.82
N VAL A 356 15.26 -14.21 -21.86
CA VAL A 356 16.07 -13.95 -23.06
C VAL A 356 17.56 -14.19 -22.85
N GLY A 357 17.99 -14.66 -21.66
CA GLY A 357 19.39 -14.96 -21.39
C GLY A 357 20.28 -13.71 -21.37
N GLU A 358 21.49 -13.84 -21.94
CA GLU A 358 22.52 -12.78 -21.93
C GLU A 358 22.12 -11.53 -22.75
N GLU A 359 21.21 -11.67 -23.71
CA GLU A 359 20.65 -10.54 -24.48
C GLU A 359 20.00 -9.48 -23.59
N ALA A 360 19.59 -9.84 -22.36
CA ALA A 360 19.06 -8.93 -21.34
C ALA A 360 19.95 -7.69 -21.11
N LEU A 361 21.27 -7.86 -21.20
CA LEU A 361 22.24 -6.78 -20.98
C LEU A 361 22.11 -5.62 -21.98
N CYS A 362 21.56 -5.88 -23.16
CA CYS A 362 21.33 -4.88 -24.21
C CYS A 362 19.92 -4.27 -24.17
N LEU A 363 19.01 -4.80 -23.34
CA LEU A 363 17.60 -4.40 -23.35
C LEU A 363 17.27 -3.27 -22.36
N ILE A 364 18.10 -3.06 -21.35
CA ILE A 364 17.91 -2.03 -20.35
C ILE A 364 18.82 -0.85 -20.70
N PRO A 365 18.26 0.34 -21.04
CA PRO A 365 19.03 1.57 -21.17
C PRO A 365 19.75 1.88 -19.85
N ASP A 366 20.97 2.44 -19.93
CA ASP A 366 21.78 2.77 -18.75
C ASP A 366 21.99 1.59 -17.79
N CYS A 367 22.17 0.39 -18.36
CA CYS A 367 22.45 -0.82 -17.61
C CYS A 367 23.65 -0.59 -16.66
N PRO A 368 23.55 -0.99 -15.37
CA PRO A 368 24.62 -0.73 -14.42
C PRO A 368 25.94 -1.40 -14.85
N PRO A 369 27.11 -0.79 -14.61
CA PRO A 369 28.41 -1.29 -15.04
C PRO A 369 28.71 -2.73 -14.57
N ASN A 370 28.11 -3.15 -13.46
CA ASN A 370 28.26 -4.51 -12.89
C ASN A 370 27.19 -5.51 -13.36
N ALA A 371 26.47 -5.23 -14.44
CA ALA A 371 25.41 -6.12 -14.92
C ALA A 371 25.96 -7.50 -15.37
N GLY A 372 27.18 -7.56 -15.91
CA GLY A 372 27.87 -8.82 -16.21
C GLY A 372 28.12 -9.67 -14.96
N ASP A 373 28.49 -9.04 -13.84
CA ASP A 373 28.66 -9.74 -12.56
C ASP A 373 27.31 -10.27 -12.04
N LEU A 374 26.24 -9.51 -12.24
CA LEU A 374 24.88 -9.93 -11.88
C LEU A 374 24.42 -11.13 -12.72
N TYR A 375 24.79 -11.18 -14.01
CA TYR A 375 24.54 -12.33 -14.86
C TYR A 375 25.30 -13.57 -14.36
N ALA A 376 26.59 -13.41 -14.04
CA ALA A 376 27.41 -14.48 -13.47
C ALA A 376 26.85 -14.97 -12.11
N LEU A 377 26.34 -14.06 -11.28
CA LEU A 377 25.68 -14.41 -10.01
C LEU A 377 24.37 -15.19 -10.26
N TRP A 378 23.54 -14.72 -11.21
CA TRP A 378 22.30 -15.39 -11.57
C TRP A 378 22.55 -16.83 -12.06
N ARG A 379 23.56 -17.05 -12.90
CA ARG A 379 23.95 -18.40 -13.38
C ARG A 379 24.36 -19.36 -12.26
N LYS A 380 24.88 -18.85 -11.14
CA LYS A 380 25.23 -19.68 -9.97
C LYS A 380 24.01 -20.14 -9.16
N ALA A 381 22.82 -19.66 -9.46
CA ALA A 381 21.54 -20.01 -8.83
C ALA A 381 21.50 -19.88 -7.28
N ASN A 382 22.40 -19.06 -6.68
CA ASN A 382 22.52 -18.90 -5.23
C ASN A 382 21.74 -17.69 -4.68
N ALA A 383 21.00 -16.94 -5.52
CA ALA A 383 20.21 -15.81 -5.07
C ALA A 383 18.89 -16.30 -4.43
N PRO A 384 18.42 -15.66 -3.35
CA PRO A 384 17.06 -15.87 -2.87
C PRO A 384 16.05 -15.68 -3.99
N ARG A 385 14.93 -16.40 -3.95
CA ARG A 385 13.87 -16.29 -4.96
C ARG A 385 12.56 -15.92 -4.31
N ALA A 386 11.74 -15.16 -5.03
CA ALA A 386 10.43 -14.71 -4.57
C ALA A 386 9.35 -14.95 -5.63
N SER A 387 8.21 -15.51 -5.24
CA SER A 387 7.01 -15.60 -6.09
C SER A 387 6.21 -14.29 -6.15
N SER A 388 6.81 -13.17 -5.78
CA SER A 388 6.16 -11.88 -5.56
C SER A 388 5.72 -11.17 -6.84
N VAL A 389 4.44 -10.83 -6.90
CA VAL A 389 3.86 -9.95 -7.94
C VAL A 389 4.40 -8.52 -7.80
N GLY A 390 4.62 -8.03 -6.58
CA GLY A 390 5.24 -6.72 -6.37
C GLY A 390 6.62 -6.61 -7.02
N ARG A 391 7.42 -7.67 -6.94
CA ARG A 391 8.74 -7.73 -7.60
C ARG A 391 8.64 -7.81 -9.13
N LEU A 392 7.55 -8.42 -9.67
CA LEU A 392 7.27 -8.34 -11.11
C LEU A 392 6.91 -6.91 -11.55
N PHE A 393 6.09 -6.19 -10.77
CA PHE A 393 5.83 -4.77 -11.01
C PHE A 393 7.11 -3.94 -11.04
N ASP A 394 8.01 -4.16 -10.09
CA ASP A 394 9.31 -3.48 -10.03
C ASP A 394 10.15 -3.75 -11.28
N ALA A 395 10.25 -5.00 -11.70
CA ALA A 395 11.02 -5.39 -12.88
C ALA A 395 10.44 -4.82 -14.19
N VAL A 396 9.12 -4.91 -14.38
CA VAL A 396 8.44 -4.38 -15.58
C VAL A 396 8.50 -2.86 -15.62
N CYS A 397 8.46 -2.18 -14.46
CA CYS A 397 8.63 -0.74 -14.38
C CYS A 397 10.01 -0.30 -14.89
N VAL A 398 11.08 -1.04 -14.60
CA VAL A 398 12.41 -0.74 -15.18
C VAL A 398 12.39 -0.87 -16.70
N ILE A 399 11.76 -1.92 -17.23
CA ILE A 399 11.70 -2.19 -18.67
C ILE A 399 10.94 -1.09 -19.42
N LEU A 400 9.86 -0.56 -18.84
CA LEU A 400 8.98 0.41 -19.50
C LEU A 400 9.26 1.88 -19.12
N CYS A 401 9.74 2.14 -17.91
CA CYS A 401 9.91 3.49 -17.35
C CYS A 401 11.38 3.86 -17.07
N GLY A 402 12.33 2.91 -17.15
CA GLY A 402 13.74 3.15 -16.83
C GLY A 402 14.00 3.43 -15.35
N ALA A 403 13.18 2.95 -14.42
CA ALA A 403 13.29 3.21 -12.98
C ALA A 403 14.41 2.37 -12.34
N LEU A 404 15.65 2.78 -12.46
CA LEU A 404 16.82 2.03 -11.95
C LEU A 404 16.89 1.98 -10.41
N ARG A 405 16.31 2.96 -9.72
CA ARG A 405 16.21 3.07 -8.26
C ARG A 405 14.87 3.64 -7.86
N VAL A 406 14.40 3.26 -6.68
CA VAL A 406 13.19 3.79 -6.06
C VAL A 406 13.51 4.49 -4.75
N SER A 407 12.67 5.43 -4.35
CA SER A 407 12.82 6.22 -3.13
C SER A 407 11.82 5.83 -2.02
N TYR A 408 10.83 5.03 -2.33
CA TYR A 408 9.85 4.48 -1.39
C TYR A 408 9.20 3.20 -1.95
N ASP A 409 8.67 2.38 -1.06
CA ASP A 409 7.98 1.13 -1.40
C ASP A 409 6.71 1.40 -2.22
N GLY A 410 6.54 0.68 -3.35
CA GLY A 410 5.42 0.83 -4.28
C GLY A 410 5.58 1.94 -5.34
N GLU A 411 6.71 2.65 -5.40
CA GLU A 411 6.95 3.68 -6.44
C GLU A 411 6.81 3.12 -7.86
N CYS A 412 7.39 1.95 -8.13
CA CYS A 412 7.28 1.28 -9.42
C CYS A 412 5.82 0.93 -9.79
N GLY A 413 5.04 0.48 -8.82
CA GLY A 413 3.61 0.21 -9.01
C GLY A 413 2.85 1.45 -9.47
N LEU A 414 3.07 2.62 -8.85
CA LEU A 414 2.45 3.89 -9.23
C LEU A 414 2.93 4.40 -10.61
N MET A 415 4.21 4.21 -10.93
CA MET A 415 4.73 4.56 -12.26
C MET A 415 4.07 3.74 -13.37
N LEU A 416 3.94 2.42 -13.20
CA LEU A 416 3.23 1.57 -14.15
C LEU A 416 1.75 1.92 -14.21
N GLU A 417 1.13 2.22 -13.07
CA GLU A 417 -0.26 2.65 -13.01
C GLU A 417 -0.51 3.92 -13.83
N SER A 418 0.44 4.84 -13.88
CA SER A 418 0.36 6.06 -14.70
C SER A 418 0.38 5.80 -16.21
N LEU A 419 0.94 4.68 -16.64
CA LEU A 419 0.95 4.25 -18.03
C LEU A 419 -0.31 3.45 -18.40
N CYS A 420 -0.91 2.72 -17.44
CA CYS A 420 -2.01 1.81 -17.73
C CYS A 420 -3.26 2.56 -18.22
N LEU A 421 -3.84 2.07 -19.30
CA LEU A 421 -5.20 2.39 -19.72
C LEU A 421 -6.20 1.88 -18.66
N SER A 422 -7.40 2.45 -18.64
CA SER A 422 -8.51 1.81 -17.93
C SER A 422 -8.96 0.55 -18.70
N PRO A 423 -9.66 -0.41 -18.06
CA PRO A 423 -10.18 -1.59 -18.76
C PRO A 423 -11.01 -1.23 -20.01
N ARG A 424 -11.84 -0.19 -19.94
CA ARG A 424 -12.66 0.28 -21.07
C ARG A 424 -11.83 0.89 -22.21
N GLU A 425 -10.77 1.63 -21.89
CA GLU A 425 -9.85 2.17 -22.91
C GLU A 425 -9.05 1.04 -23.56
N TRP A 426 -8.61 0.06 -22.76
CA TRP A 426 -7.89 -1.12 -23.24
C TRP A 426 -8.73 -1.92 -24.25
N GLU A 427 -10.00 -2.16 -23.94
CA GLU A 427 -10.93 -2.82 -24.87
C GLU A 427 -11.13 -2.04 -26.18
N LYS A 428 -11.24 -0.70 -26.11
CA LYS A 428 -11.37 0.16 -27.30
C LYS A 428 -10.14 0.12 -28.21
N GLU A 429 -8.95 -0.04 -27.64
CA GLU A 429 -7.70 -0.21 -28.38
C GLU A 429 -7.52 -1.64 -28.95
N GLY A 430 -8.55 -2.50 -28.81
CA GLY A 430 -8.50 -3.89 -29.24
C GLY A 430 -7.59 -4.75 -28.36
N GLY A 431 -7.36 -4.33 -27.12
CA GLY A 431 -6.47 -5.02 -26.20
C GLY A 431 -7.00 -6.41 -25.83
N ALA A 432 -6.13 -7.40 -25.93
CA ALA A 432 -6.37 -8.77 -25.51
C ALA A 432 -5.24 -9.23 -24.57
N ALA A 433 -5.58 -10.06 -23.59
CA ALA A 433 -4.63 -10.63 -22.66
C ALA A 433 -4.99 -12.11 -22.44
N ASP A 434 -4.04 -12.99 -22.67
CA ASP A 434 -4.25 -14.45 -22.62
C ASP A 434 -4.09 -15.02 -21.19
N GLY A 435 -3.77 -14.14 -20.21
CA GLY A 435 -3.39 -14.59 -18.87
C GLY A 435 -1.97 -15.17 -18.83
N LEU A 436 -1.68 -15.92 -17.78
CA LEU A 436 -0.41 -16.63 -17.61
C LEU A 436 -0.62 -18.14 -17.74
N PRO A 437 0.22 -18.84 -18.52
CA PRO A 437 0.17 -20.28 -18.55
C PRO A 437 0.40 -20.88 -17.16
N LEU A 438 -0.39 -21.89 -16.81
CA LEU A 438 -0.28 -22.63 -15.57
C LEU A 438 0.45 -23.96 -15.84
N CYS A 439 1.61 -24.16 -15.23
CA CYS A 439 2.42 -25.38 -15.31
C CYS A 439 2.40 -26.08 -13.94
N GLY A 440 1.49 -27.03 -13.75
CA GLY A 440 1.20 -27.60 -12.43
C GLY A 440 0.59 -26.50 -11.53
N GLU A 441 1.26 -26.18 -10.43
CA GLU A 441 0.84 -25.13 -9.48
C GLU A 441 1.47 -23.74 -9.78
N VAL A 442 2.26 -23.61 -10.84
CA VAL A 442 3.10 -22.43 -11.11
C VAL A 442 2.60 -21.65 -12.32
N PHE A 443 2.26 -20.38 -12.14
CA PHE A 443 2.03 -19.43 -13.23
C PHE A 443 3.36 -18.98 -13.84
N ASP A 444 3.56 -19.28 -15.13
CA ASP A 444 4.76 -18.87 -15.86
C ASP A 444 4.62 -17.47 -16.45
N TYR A 445 5.42 -16.54 -15.95
CA TYR A 445 5.45 -15.16 -16.46
C TYR A 445 6.28 -14.97 -17.72
N ALA A 446 6.99 -15.98 -18.23
CA ALA A 446 7.89 -15.79 -19.37
C ALA A 446 7.15 -15.34 -20.65
N PRO A 447 5.98 -15.88 -21.02
CA PRO A 447 5.19 -15.35 -22.14
C PRO A 447 4.74 -13.91 -21.93
N LEU A 448 4.29 -13.57 -20.73
CA LEU A 448 3.91 -12.19 -20.35
C LEU A 448 5.05 -11.21 -20.57
N VAL A 449 6.26 -11.54 -20.10
CA VAL A 449 7.45 -10.68 -20.25
C VAL A 449 7.84 -10.52 -21.73
N ARG A 450 7.76 -11.58 -22.54
CA ARG A 450 7.97 -11.47 -23.99
C ARG A 450 6.95 -10.54 -24.65
N GLY A 451 5.67 -10.61 -24.24
CA GLY A 451 4.63 -9.70 -24.71
C GLY A 451 4.93 -8.24 -24.36
N VAL A 452 5.32 -7.97 -23.10
CA VAL A 452 5.75 -6.63 -22.66
C VAL A 452 6.93 -6.11 -23.50
N LEU A 453 7.95 -6.95 -23.76
CA LEU A 453 9.10 -6.59 -24.58
C LEU A 453 8.72 -6.29 -26.03
N ALA A 454 7.82 -7.08 -26.62
CA ALA A 454 7.32 -6.86 -27.98
C ALA A 454 6.56 -5.52 -28.11
N MET A 455 5.85 -5.12 -27.07
CA MET A 455 5.06 -3.88 -27.02
C MET A 455 5.81 -2.68 -26.38
N ARG A 456 7.11 -2.80 -26.04
CA ARG A 456 7.83 -1.75 -25.27
C ARG A 456 7.88 -0.37 -25.94
N ALA A 457 7.76 -0.33 -27.28
CA ALA A 457 7.64 0.94 -28.02
C ALA A 457 6.30 1.66 -27.79
N GLN A 458 5.32 0.97 -27.23
CA GLN A 458 4.00 1.48 -26.88
C GLN A 458 3.74 1.24 -25.36
N PRO A 459 4.40 1.99 -24.49
CA PRO A 459 4.49 1.66 -23.05
C PRO A 459 3.11 1.63 -22.36
N ARG A 460 2.13 2.41 -22.84
CA ARG A 460 0.76 2.37 -22.31
C ARG A 460 0.07 1.03 -22.60
N LEU A 461 0.22 0.50 -23.80
CA LEU A 461 -0.33 -0.81 -24.16
C LEU A 461 0.42 -1.94 -23.43
N ALA A 462 1.75 -1.86 -23.36
CA ALA A 462 2.57 -2.85 -22.66
C ALA A 462 2.23 -2.94 -21.15
N ALA A 463 2.06 -1.80 -20.47
CA ALA A 463 1.67 -1.75 -19.07
C ALA A 463 0.25 -2.29 -18.86
N SER A 464 -0.69 -1.96 -19.76
CA SER A 464 -2.06 -2.47 -19.71
C SER A 464 -2.12 -3.98 -19.96
N TYR A 465 -1.37 -4.48 -20.93
CA TYR A 465 -1.22 -5.92 -21.19
C TYR A 465 -0.68 -6.66 -19.96
N PHE A 466 0.34 -6.12 -19.30
CA PHE A 466 0.90 -6.69 -18.09
C PHE A 466 -0.15 -6.83 -16.98
N VAL A 467 -0.87 -5.76 -16.69
CA VAL A 467 -1.88 -5.73 -15.62
C VAL A 467 -3.10 -6.60 -15.97
N ALA A 468 -3.57 -6.54 -17.22
CA ALA A 468 -4.67 -7.36 -17.70
C ALA A 468 -4.34 -8.86 -17.63
N SER A 469 -3.12 -9.27 -18.02
CA SER A 469 -2.68 -10.66 -17.95
C SER A 469 -2.64 -11.19 -16.52
N LEU A 470 -2.21 -10.36 -15.54
CA LEU A 470 -2.26 -10.74 -14.12
C LEU A 470 -3.71 -10.91 -13.65
N ALA A 471 -4.62 -10.02 -14.03
CA ALA A 471 -6.02 -10.12 -13.68
C ALA A 471 -6.67 -11.40 -14.27
N HIS A 472 -6.37 -11.72 -15.53
CA HIS A 472 -6.83 -12.96 -16.16
C HIS A 472 -6.29 -14.21 -15.46
N ALA A 473 -5.02 -14.19 -15.01
CA ALA A 473 -4.45 -15.31 -14.26
C ALA A 473 -5.20 -15.55 -12.93
N VAL A 474 -5.53 -14.48 -12.20
CA VAL A 474 -6.32 -14.57 -10.96
C VAL A 474 -7.70 -15.19 -11.21
N VAL A 475 -8.43 -14.72 -12.24
CA VAL A 475 -9.77 -15.22 -12.53
C VAL A 475 -9.73 -16.65 -13.07
N SER A 476 -8.71 -17.00 -13.88
CA SER A 476 -8.52 -18.38 -14.36
C SER A 476 -8.26 -19.34 -13.21
N ALA A 477 -7.40 -18.95 -12.24
CA ALA A 477 -7.16 -19.72 -11.02
C ALA A 477 -8.44 -19.91 -10.20
N ALA A 478 -9.22 -18.85 -10.03
CA ALA A 478 -10.48 -18.92 -9.31
C ALA A 478 -11.47 -19.86 -9.98
N ARG A 479 -11.56 -19.87 -11.32
CA ARG A 479 -12.43 -20.79 -12.05
C ARG A 479 -12.02 -22.25 -11.86
N ILE A 480 -10.73 -22.57 -12.00
CA ILE A 480 -10.20 -23.92 -11.78
C ILE A 480 -10.58 -24.42 -10.36
N LEU A 481 -10.32 -23.61 -9.35
CA LEU A 481 -10.64 -24.00 -7.96
C LEU A 481 -12.15 -24.09 -7.70
N ARG A 482 -12.97 -23.28 -8.37
CA ARG A 482 -14.44 -23.37 -8.27
C ARG A 482 -15.00 -24.61 -8.97
N GLU A 483 -14.40 -25.02 -10.09
CA GLU A 483 -14.77 -26.28 -10.75
C GLU A 483 -14.47 -27.51 -9.86
N GLU A 484 -13.39 -27.45 -9.08
CA GLU A 484 -12.97 -28.55 -8.20
C GLU A 484 -13.66 -28.53 -6.82
N HIS A 485 -13.86 -27.32 -6.24
CA HIS A 485 -14.29 -27.17 -4.84
C HIS A 485 -15.65 -26.53 -4.65
N GLY A 486 -16.38 -26.23 -5.74
CA GLY A 486 -17.70 -25.59 -5.71
C GLY A 486 -17.63 -24.06 -5.73
N ASP A 487 -18.78 -23.42 -5.51
CA ASP A 487 -18.98 -21.97 -5.68
C ASP A 487 -18.32 -21.12 -4.58
N LEU A 488 -16.99 -21.13 -4.53
CA LEU A 488 -16.21 -20.35 -3.58
C LEU A 488 -16.07 -18.88 -4.01
N PRO A 489 -16.15 -17.92 -3.07
CA PRO A 489 -15.87 -16.53 -3.38
C PRO A 489 -14.36 -16.29 -3.50
N LEU A 490 -13.99 -15.36 -4.41
CA LEU A 490 -12.62 -14.88 -4.60
C LEU A 490 -12.36 -13.65 -3.72
N LEU A 491 -11.27 -13.65 -2.99
CA LEU A 491 -10.80 -12.53 -2.18
C LEU A 491 -9.56 -11.91 -2.81
N LEU A 492 -9.62 -10.61 -3.13
CA LEU A 492 -8.49 -9.84 -3.69
C LEU A 492 -7.81 -9.06 -2.56
N CYS A 493 -6.65 -9.52 -2.08
CA CYS A 493 -5.95 -8.97 -0.92
C CYS A 493 -4.43 -8.94 -1.11
N GLY A 494 -3.72 -8.26 -0.20
CA GLY A 494 -2.28 -7.99 -0.31
C GLY A 494 -1.98 -6.62 -0.92
N GLY A 495 -0.79 -6.09 -0.62
CA GLY A 495 -0.40 -4.70 -0.89
C GLY A 495 -0.44 -4.28 -2.36
N CYS A 496 -0.31 -5.22 -3.31
CA CYS A 496 -0.41 -4.90 -4.74
C CYS A 496 -1.81 -4.42 -5.15
N PHE A 497 -2.86 -4.77 -4.41
CA PHE A 497 -4.22 -4.26 -4.67
C PHE A 497 -4.46 -2.81 -4.20
N CYS A 498 -3.43 -2.13 -3.69
CA CYS A 498 -3.42 -0.66 -3.64
C CYS A 498 -3.34 -0.03 -5.04
N ASN A 499 -2.85 -0.76 -6.05
CA ASN A 499 -2.84 -0.33 -7.44
C ASN A 499 -4.27 -0.38 -7.99
N GLN A 500 -4.84 0.80 -8.27
CA GLN A 500 -6.25 0.93 -8.69
C GLN A 500 -6.50 0.32 -10.07
N LYS A 501 -5.50 0.30 -10.96
CA LYS A 501 -5.62 -0.32 -12.29
C LYS A 501 -5.66 -1.85 -12.17
N LEU A 502 -4.76 -2.47 -11.39
CA LEU A 502 -4.81 -3.91 -11.12
C LEU A 502 -6.16 -4.32 -10.55
N LEU A 503 -6.65 -3.57 -9.56
CA LEU A 503 -7.94 -3.82 -8.95
C LEU A 503 -9.08 -3.68 -9.96
N ALA A 504 -9.08 -2.62 -10.80
CA ALA A 504 -10.10 -2.39 -11.82
C ALA A 504 -10.12 -3.50 -12.88
N TYR A 505 -8.96 -3.97 -13.33
CA TYR A 505 -8.87 -5.09 -14.29
C TYR A 505 -9.35 -6.40 -13.65
N CYS A 506 -8.99 -6.69 -12.39
CA CYS A 506 -9.49 -7.88 -11.68
C CYS A 506 -11.02 -7.83 -11.51
N LYS A 507 -11.58 -6.68 -11.13
CA LYS A 507 -13.04 -6.50 -11.01
C LYS A 507 -13.74 -6.74 -12.35
N ALA A 508 -13.28 -6.09 -13.42
CA ALA A 508 -13.84 -6.26 -14.75
C ALA A 508 -13.76 -7.73 -15.23
N ALA A 509 -12.64 -8.40 -15.01
CA ALA A 509 -12.46 -9.80 -15.38
C ALA A 509 -13.36 -10.74 -14.57
N CYS A 510 -13.53 -10.49 -13.26
CA CYS A 510 -14.45 -11.25 -12.39
C CYS A 510 -15.90 -11.08 -12.85
N GLU A 511 -16.33 -9.85 -13.12
CA GLU A 511 -17.68 -9.53 -13.61
C GLU A 511 -17.95 -10.20 -14.96
N ALA A 512 -17.02 -10.12 -15.91
CA ALA A 512 -17.14 -10.74 -17.22
C ALA A 512 -17.24 -12.28 -17.16
N GLN A 513 -16.66 -12.92 -16.15
CA GLN A 513 -16.62 -14.37 -15.98
C GLN A 513 -17.63 -14.88 -14.92
N GLY A 514 -18.43 -13.98 -14.30
CA GLY A 514 -19.39 -14.34 -13.27
C GLY A 514 -18.76 -14.92 -11.99
N VAL A 515 -17.54 -14.51 -11.64
CA VAL A 515 -16.85 -14.94 -10.43
C VAL A 515 -17.17 -13.97 -9.30
N PRO A 516 -17.87 -14.41 -8.22
CA PRO A 516 -18.13 -13.55 -7.06
C PRO A 516 -16.83 -13.23 -6.34
N PHE A 517 -16.62 -11.95 -6.00
CA PHE A 517 -15.38 -11.50 -5.38
C PHE A 517 -15.63 -10.49 -4.27
N PHE A 518 -14.64 -10.38 -3.38
CA PHE A 518 -14.58 -9.39 -2.31
C PHE A 518 -13.25 -8.61 -2.36
N THR A 519 -13.34 -7.35 -1.97
CA THR A 519 -12.19 -6.44 -1.86
C THR A 519 -12.26 -5.65 -0.56
N HIS A 520 -11.15 -5.04 -0.15
CA HIS A 520 -11.13 -4.18 1.02
C HIS A 520 -11.85 -2.83 0.77
N HIS A 521 -12.71 -2.45 1.70
CA HIS A 521 -13.40 -1.16 1.73
C HIS A 521 -13.12 -0.38 3.02
N LYS A 522 -13.10 -1.09 4.16
CA LYS A 522 -12.86 -0.52 5.49
C LYS A 522 -11.42 -0.67 5.95
N LEU A 523 -10.79 -1.78 5.62
CA LEU A 523 -9.39 -2.07 5.90
C LEU A 523 -8.52 -1.70 4.69
N ALA A 524 -7.24 -1.43 4.93
CA ALA A 524 -6.28 -1.29 3.84
C ALA A 524 -5.78 -2.67 3.39
N PRO A 525 -5.51 -2.91 2.10
CA PRO A 525 -4.97 -4.18 1.64
C PRO A 525 -3.51 -4.44 2.04
N THR A 526 -2.87 -3.47 2.71
CA THR A 526 -1.47 -3.53 3.15
C THR A 526 -1.30 -4.22 4.50
N ASP A 527 -0.07 -4.44 4.91
CA ASP A 527 0.33 -5.05 6.20
C ASP A 527 -0.30 -4.39 7.43
N SER A 528 -0.74 -3.14 7.33
CA SER A 528 -1.44 -2.46 8.43
C SER A 528 -2.74 -3.15 8.87
N SER A 529 -3.26 -4.08 8.07
CA SER A 529 -4.46 -4.85 8.39
C SER A 529 -4.17 -6.29 8.80
N LEU A 530 -2.91 -6.76 8.75
CA LEU A 530 -2.54 -8.13 9.09
C LEU A 530 -2.95 -8.54 10.50
N ALA A 531 -2.79 -7.62 11.46
CA ALA A 531 -3.20 -7.86 12.84
C ALA A 531 -4.70 -8.18 12.99
N VAL A 532 -5.55 -7.66 12.11
CA VAL A 532 -6.97 -8.00 12.07
C VAL A 532 -7.15 -9.45 11.66
N GLY A 533 -6.46 -9.92 10.62
CA GLY A 533 -6.49 -11.32 10.19
C GLY A 533 -5.95 -12.27 11.25
N GLN A 534 -4.88 -11.87 11.93
CA GLN A 534 -4.30 -12.63 13.05
C GLN A 534 -5.28 -12.72 14.23
N ALA A 535 -5.91 -11.62 14.63
CA ALA A 535 -6.95 -11.63 15.66
C ALA A 535 -8.14 -12.50 15.22
N TYR A 536 -8.56 -12.38 13.95
CA TYR A 536 -9.65 -13.20 13.41
C TYR A 536 -9.34 -14.69 13.40
N TYR A 537 -8.09 -15.09 13.11
CA TYR A 537 -7.64 -16.46 13.32
C TYR A 537 -7.89 -16.93 14.76
N GLY A 538 -7.57 -16.07 15.73
CA GLY A 538 -7.75 -16.37 17.14
C GLY A 538 -9.22 -16.48 17.60
N LEU A 539 -10.16 -15.90 16.87
CA LEU A 539 -11.59 -16.06 17.12
C LEU A 539 -12.03 -17.51 16.89
N TRP A 540 -11.51 -18.16 15.86
CA TRP A 540 -11.92 -19.49 15.41
C TRP A 540 -11.04 -20.63 15.95
N ASN A 541 -9.84 -20.28 16.44
CA ASN A 541 -8.86 -21.21 17.01
C ASN A 541 -8.51 -20.77 18.44
N PRO A 542 -9.42 -20.94 19.43
CA PRO A 542 -9.34 -20.40 20.78
C PRO A 542 -8.21 -20.98 21.64
#